data_c60aa2fb8058192000dff8b4701a85d5
#
_entry.id   c60aa2fb8058192000dff8b4701a85d5
#
_cell.length_a   1.000
_cell.length_b   1.000
_cell.length_c   1.000
_cell.angle_alpha   90.00
_cell.angle_beta   90.00
_cell.angle_gamma   90.00
#
_symmetry.space_group_name_H-M   'P 1'
#
loop_
_entity.id
_entity.type
_entity.pdbx_description
1 polymer ?
#
loop_
_entity_poly.entity_id
_entity_poly.type
_entity_poly.pdbx_seq_one_letter_code
_entity_poly.pdbx_strand_id
1 'polypeptide(L)'
;VALDPKFALAWAGVSNAYVLLSNNGVIDPKEGFPKAKAAVKTALELDDTLAEAHASQAFIMIGEWDWSGAEREFKRAFELNPNLADAHSRYGGLLSRLGRHTEALEEVKRSQELDPLDLRLRAREGAVLFFARRYDEALQKFDSILTVLPDDASSLIYRAYSYDGKGMYKEAVAAYETAISKGNTTTSTQSLLGYALTQLGRKNEAQAILEKLKTTKEYVSPAELAVLYLGLGDKEGALALLEKAYLAHDLQMQYLKIDKHYDSLRSDPRFIELMKKVGLPQ
;
A
#
# COMPACT_ATOMS: atom_id res chain seq x y z
N VAL A 1 -16.96 -3.35 -22.18
CA VAL A 1 -16.37 -2.70 -23.39
C VAL A 1 -16.57 -3.53 -24.65
N ALA A 2 -16.63 -4.89 -24.57
CA ALA A 2 -16.88 -5.72 -25.76
C ALA A 2 -18.27 -5.49 -26.39
N LEU A 3 -19.28 -5.19 -25.57
CA LEU A 3 -20.65 -4.92 -26.02
C LEU A 3 -20.86 -3.46 -26.46
N ASP A 4 -20.16 -2.52 -25.81
CA ASP A 4 -20.22 -1.10 -26.14
C ASP A 4 -18.81 -0.47 -25.98
N PRO A 5 -18.05 -0.37 -27.07
CA PRO A 5 -16.72 0.23 -27.06
C PRO A 5 -16.70 1.74 -26.77
N LYS A 6 -17.84 2.44 -26.85
CA LYS A 6 -17.98 3.86 -26.58
C LYS A 6 -18.41 4.17 -25.14
N PHE A 7 -18.58 3.15 -24.31
CA PHE A 7 -18.97 3.34 -22.90
C PHE A 7 -17.74 3.73 -22.06
N ALA A 8 -17.50 5.03 -21.89
CA ALA A 8 -16.34 5.60 -21.20
C ALA A 8 -16.17 5.05 -19.77
N LEU A 9 -17.25 4.98 -18.98
CA LEU A 9 -17.23 4.46 -17.61
C LEU A 9 -16.73 3.01 -17.54
N ALA A 10 -17.09 2.18 -18.51
CA ALA A 10 -16.58 0.81 -18.56
C ALA A 10 -15.06 0.75 -18.79
N TRP A 11 -14.52 1.65 -19.60
CA TRP A 11 -13.07 1.76 -19.80
C TRP A 11 -12.34 2.23 -18.53
N ALA A 12 -12.90 3.19 -17.77
CA ALA A 12 -12.38 3.57 -16.46
C ALA A 12 -12.39 2.35 -15.48
N GLY A 13 -13.46 1.56 -15.49
CA GLY A 13 -13.55 0.30 -14.74
C GLY A 13 -12.49 -0.73 -15.12
N VAL A 14 -12.22 -0.91 -16.43
CA VAL A 14 -11.14 -1.78 -16.94
C VAL A 14 -9.78 -1.29 -16.45
N SER A 15 -9.53 0.01 -16.49
CA SER A 15 -8.30 0.61 -15.96
C SER A 15 -8.11 0.26 -14.48
N ASN A 16 -9.12 0.50 -13.65
CA ASN A 16 -9.07 0.19 -12.23
C ASN A 16 -8.82 -1.30 -11.96
N ALA A 17 -9.46 -2.19 -12.73
CA ALA A 17 -9.26 -3.62 -12.60
C ALA A 17 -7.80 -4.03 -12.86
N TYR A 18 -7.17 -3.50 -13.93
CA TYR A 18 -5.77 -3.79 -14.20
C TYR A 18 -4.82 -3.28 -13.10
N VAL A 19 -5.06 -2.08 -12.56
CA VAL A 19 -4.25 -1.56 -11.43
C VAL A 19 -4.40 -2.44 -10.19
N LEU A 20 -5.63 -2.84 -9.84
CA LEU A 20 -5.87 -3.71 -8.68
C LEU A 20 -5.24 -5.09 -8.84
N LEU A 21 -5.35 -5.71 -10.01
CA LEU A 21 -4.73 -7.01 -10.31
C LEU A 21 -3.19 -6.93 -10.21
N SER A 22 -2.60 -5.81 -10.68
CA SER A 22 -1.16 -5.59 -10.58
C SER A 22 -0.71 -5.37 -9.14
N ASN A 23 -1.43 -4.54 -8.37
CA ASN A 23 -1.10 -4.25 -6.98
C ASN A 23 -1.23 -5.48 -6.07
N ASN A 24 -2.13 -6.42 -6.42
CA ASN A 24 -2.33 -7.67 -5.69
C ASN A 24 -1.45 -8.83 -6.20
N GLY A 25 -0.53 -8.56 -7.15
CA GLY A 25 0.38 -9.57 -7.69
C GLY A 25 -0.29 -10.65 -8.54
N VAL A 26 -1.54 -10.43 -9.00
CA VAL A 26 -2.28 -11.37 -9.87
C VAL A 26 -1.75 -11.32 -11.31
N ILE A 27 -1.35 -10.14 -11.76
CA ILE A 27 -0.65 -9.92 -13.03
C ILE A 27 0.62 -9.13 -12.82
N ASP A 28 1.62 -9.32 -13.67
CA ASP A 28 2.86 -8.54 -13.61
C ASP A 28 2.54 -7.04 -13.77
N PRO A 29 2.98 -6.17 -12.85
CA PRO A 29 2.82 -4.72 -12.98
C PRO A 29 3.32 -4.17 -14.33
N LYS A 30 4.37 -4.76 -14.91
CA LYS A 30 4.90 -4.38 -16.23
C LYS A 30 3.91 -4.64 -17.37
N GLU A 31 2.97 -5.55 -17.19
CA GLU A 31 1.88 -5.80 -18.14
C GLU A 31 0.60 -5.03 -17.77
N GLY A 32 0.25 -4.99 -16.49
CA GLY A 32 -1.00 -4.43 -16.03
C GLY A 32 -1.07 -2.93 -16.13
N PHE A 33 -0.04 -2.20 -15.71
CA PHE A 33 -0.03 -0.73 -15.77
C PHE A 33 -0.13 -0.18 -17.20
N PRO A 34 0.57 -0.70 -18.23
CA PRO A 34 0.35 -0.26 -19.61
C PRO A 34 -1.09 -0.47 -20.09
N LYS A 35 -1.73 -1.59 -19.72
CA LYS A 35 -3.13 -1.87 -20.07
C LYS A 35 -4.09 -0.92 -19.33
N ALA A 36 -3.82 -0.62 -18.07
CA ALA A 36 -4.58 0.35 -17.30
C ALA A 36 -4.51 1.75 -17.92
N LYS A 37 -3.30 2.20 -18.32
CA LYS A 37 -3.09 3.48 -19.00
C LYS A 37 -3.82 3.57 -20.33
N ALA A 38 -3.76 2.53 -21.13
CA ALA A 38 -4.47 2.50 -22.41
C ALA A 38 -5.98 2.61 -22.19
N ALA A 39 -6.52 1.91 -21.20
CA ALA A 39 -7.94 1.93 -20.89
C ALA A 39 -8.40 3.30 -20.36
N VAL A 40 -7.69 3.93 -19.43
CA VAL A 40 -8.08 5.26 -18.92
C VAL A 40 -7.93 6.34 -19.96
N LYS A 41 -6.92 6.25 -20.83
CA LYS A 41 -6.77 7.16 -21.97
C LYS A 41 -8.01 7.08 -22.87
N THR A 42 -8.45 5.86 -23.23
CA THR A 42 -9.68 5.67 -24.02
C THR A 42 -10.90 6.23 -23.30
N ALA A 43 -11.02 6.05 -21.98
CA ALA A 43 -12.13 6.63 -21.21
C ALA A 43 -12.18 8.15 -21.34
N LEU A 44 -11.03 8.83 -21.15
CA LEU A 44 -10.93 10.29 -21.23
C LEU A 44 -11.06 10.84 -22.67
N GLU A 45 -10.66 10.08 -23.68
CA GLU A 45 -10.91 10.43 -25.09
C GLU A 45 -12.39 10.34 -25.47
N LEU A 46 -13.15 9.46 -24.80
CA LEU A 46 -14.59 9.31 -25.00
C LEU A 46 -15.40 10.34 -24.19
N ASP A 47 -14.95 10.64 -22.98
CA ASP A 47 -15.58 11.60 -22.07
C ASP A 47 -14.55 12.18 -21.10
N ASP A 48 -14.07 13.39 -21.38
CA ASP A 48 -13.09 14.12 -20.56
C ASP A 48 -13.72 14.77 -19.30
N THR A 49 -15.03 14.66 -19.14
CA THR A 49 -15.77 15.10 -17.94
C THR A 49 -16.13 13.94 -17.00
N LEU A 50 -15.68 12.72 -17.30
CA LEU A 50 -15.93 11.55 -16.48
C LEU A 50 -15.03 11.54 -15.23
N ALA A 51 -15.61 11.87 -14.08
CA ALA A 51 -14.88 11.96 -12.81
C ALA A 51 -14.16 10.66 -12.42
N GLU A 52 -14.76 9.51 -12.69
CA GLU A 52 -14.17 8.18 -12.44
C GLU A 52 -12.91 7.92 -13.28
N ALA A 53 -12.84 8.48 -14.49
CA ALA A 53 -11.66 8.36 -15.34
C ALA A 53 -10.49 9.18 -14.78
N HIS A 54 -10.73 10.42 -14.32
CA HIS A 54 -9.73 11.23 -13.63
C HIS A 54 -9.24 10.56 -12.33
N ALA A 55 -10.14 10.00 -11.51
CA ALA A 55 -9.75 9.25 -10.33
C ALA A 55 -8.91 8.01 -10.67
N SER A 56 -9.21 7.33 -11.78
CA SER A 56 -8.42 6.19 -12.28
C SER A 56 -7.05 6.61 -12.78
N GLN A 57 -6.96 7.74 -13.48
CA GLN A 57 -5.69 8.34 -13.92
C GLN A 57 -4.80 8.70 -12.73
N ALA A 58 -5.38 9.35 -11.69
CA ALA A 58 -4.67 9.66 -10.45
C ALA A 58 -4.07 8.40 -9.80
N PHE A 59 -4.83 7.29 -9.79
CA PHE A 59 -4.37 6.05 -9.18
C PHE A 59 -3.19 5.41 -9.95
N ILE A 60 -3.17 5.53 -11.27
CA ILE A 60 -2.02 5.11 -12.09
C ILE A 60 -0.80 5.98 -11.77
N MET A 61 -0.98 7.30 -11.69
CA MET A 61 0.10 8.26 -11.41
C MET A 61 0.76 8.01 -10.03
N ILE A 62 -0.01 7.55 -9.04
CA ILE A 62 0.56 7.10 -7.74
C ILE A 62 1.56 5.96 -7.97
N GLY A 63 1.20 4.97 -8.78
CA GLY A 63 2.11 3.87 -9.12
C GLY A 63 3.36 4.31 -9.87
N GLU A 64 3.33 5.46 -10.54
CA GLU A 64 4.43 6.06 -11.28
C GLU A 64 5.25 7.06 -10.46
N TRP A 65 4.85 7.28 -9.20
CA TRP A 65 5.43 8.29 -8.29
C TRP A 65 5.26 9.73 -8.78
N ASP A 66 4.30 9.98 -9.70
CA ASP A 66 3.87 11.34 -10.04
C ASP A 66 2.83 11.84 -9.04
N TRP A 67 3.31 12.20 -7.86
CA TRP A 67 2.47 12.64 -6.74
C TRP A 67 1.65 13.88 -7.05
N SER A 68 2.28 14.84 -7.72
CA SER A 68 1.65 16.12 -8.08
C SER A 68 0.60 15.93 -9.19
N GLY A 69 0.87 15.08 -10.17
CA GLY A 69 -0.10 14.70 -11.19
C GLY A 69 -1.29 14.00 -10.57
N ALA A 70 -1.05 13.01 -9.71
CA ALA A 70 -2.12 12.30 -9.02
C ALA A 70 -3.01 13.25 -8.20
N GLU A 71 -2.41 14.20 -7.46
CA GLU A 71 -3.19 15.17 -6.70
C GLU A 71 -4.05 16.07 -7.59
N ARG A 72 -3.53 16.54 -8.75
CA ARG A 72 -4.31 17.33 -9.71
C ARG A 72 -5.49 16.54 -10.27
N GLU A 73 -5.27 15.30 -10.64
CA GLU A 73 -6.33 14.45 -11.21
C GLU A 73 -7.42 14.12 -10.18
N PHE A 74 -7.07 13.87 -8.89
CA PHE A 74 -8.09 13.74 -7.84
C PHE A 74 -8.90 15.02 -7.64
N LYS A 75 -8.25 16.19 -7.60
CA LYS A 75 -8.96 17.48 -7.50
C LYS A 75 -9.91 17.67 -8.68
N ARG A 76 -9.47 17.33 -9.90
CA ARG A 76 -10.33 17.38 -11.09
C ARG A 76 -11.52 16.42 -10.97
N ALA A 77 -11.31 15.20 -10.48
CA ALA A 77 -12.40 14.27 -10.22
C ALA A 77 -13.44 14.83 -9.23
N PHE A 78 -12.99 15.50 -8.16
CA PHE A 78 -13.89 16.12 -7.16
C PHE A 78 -14.63 17.35 -7.67
N GLU A 79 -14.01 18.14 -8.57
CA GLU A 79 -14.72 19.23 -9.26
C GLU A 79 -15.87 18.70 -10.12
N LEU A 80 -15.69 17.56 -10.75
CA LEU A 80 -16.70 16.92 -11.62
C LEU A 80 -17.75 16.15 -10.81
N ASN A 81 -17.32 15.40 -9.79
CA ASN A 81 -18.20 14.65 -8.89
C ASN A 81 -17.62 14.59 -7.47
N PRO A 82 -18.08 15.47 -6.54
CA PRO A 82 -17.57 15.49 -5.16
C PRO A 82 -18.06 14.32 -4.28
N ASN A 83 -18.84 13.39 -4.82
CA ASN A 83 -19.42 12.28 -4.08
C ASN A 83 -18.82 10.91 -4.45
N LEU A 84 -17.63 10.88 -5.02
CA LEU A 84 -16.92 9.64 -5.33
C LEU A 84 -16.24 9.07 -4.10
N ALA A 85 -16.91 8.20 -3.33
CA ALA A 85 -16.39 7.61 -2.10
C ALA A 85 -15.02 6.94 -2.28
N ASP A 86 -14.85 6.12 -3.34
CA ASP A 86 -13.58 5.43 -3.63
C ASP A 86 -12.45 6.43 -3.98
N ALA A 87 -12.75 7.53 -4.69
CA ALA A 87 -11.76 8.56 -4.99
C ALA A 87 -11.26 9.27 -3.72
N HIS A 88 -12.16 9.65 -2.80
CA HIS A 88 -11.79 10.21 -1.50
C HIS A 88 -10.91 9.24 -0.70
N SER A 89 -11.27 7.95 -0.66
CA SER A 89 -10.46 6.91 0.00
C SER A 89 -9.05 6.80 -0.59
N ARG A 90 -8.93 6.81 -1.91
CA ARG A 90 -7.63 6.71 -2.61
C ARG A 90 -6.80 7.98 -2.44
N TYR A 91 -7.43 9.15 -2.48
CA TYR A 91 -6.76 10.42 -2.25
C TYR A 91 -6.25 10.52 -0.80
N GLY A 92 -7.02 10.07 0.18
CA GLY A 92 -6.55 9.91 1.56
C GLY A 92 -5.33 8.99 1.64
N GLY A 93 -5.29 7.90 0.88
CA GLY A 93 -4.12 7.02 0.76
C GLY A 93 -2.90 7.73 0.17
N LEU A 94 -3.06 8.58 -0.85
CA LEU A 94 -1.99 9.41 -1.43
C LEU A 94 -1.45 10.40 -0.38
N LEU A 95 -2.33 11.17 0.25
CA LEU A 95 -1.96 12.15 1.28
C LEU A 95 -1.19 11.50 2.44
N SER A 96 -1.60 10.29 2.86
CA SER A 96 -0.89 9.54 3.89
C SER A 96 0.54 9.21 3.48
N ARG A 97 0.79 8.75 2.24
CA ARG A 97 2.15 8.48 1.72
C ARG A 97 3.04 9.72 1.70
N LEU A 98 2.43 10.88 1.46
CA LEU A 98 3.12 12.18 1.50
C LEU A 98 3.35 12.67 2.94
N GLY A 99 2.85 11.96 3.96
CA GLY A 99 2.95 12.34 5.39
C GLY A 99 1.89 13.36 5.83
N ARG A 100 0.91 13.69 4.98
CA ARG A 100 -0.19 14.63 5.25
C ARG A 100 -1.35 13.89 5.95
N HIS A 101 -1.07 13.30 7.12
CA HIS A 101 -2.00 12.37 7.77
C HIS A 101 -3.31 13.00 8.24
N THR A 102 -3.31 14.27 8.64
CA THR A 102 -4.55 14.98 9.05
C THR A 102 -5.50 15.09 7.87
N GLU A 103 -5.03 15.60 6.74
CA GLU A 103 -5.82 15.71 5.51
C GLU A 103 -6.24 14.31 5.00
N ALA A 104 -5.35 13.32 5.12
CA ALA A 104 -5.68 11.94 4.76
C ALA A 104 -6.87 11.40 5.56
N LEU A 105 -6.92 11.68 6.88
CA LEU A 105 -8.03 11.26 7.74
C LEU A 105 -9.34 11.98 7.41
N GLU A 106 -9.29 13.24 7.02
CA GLU A 106 -10.47 13.99 6.55
C GLU A 106 -11.06 13.34 5.29
N GLU A 107 -10.21 13.02 4.32
CA GLU A 107 -10.62 12.40 3.07
C GLU A 107 -11.20 10.99 3.26
N VAL A 108 -10.55 10.14 4.07
CA VAL A 108 -11.09 8.79 4.34
C VAL A 108 -12.36 8.83 5.18
N LYS A 109 -12.52 9.82 6.05
CA LYS A 109 -13.79 10.05 6.75
C LYS A 109 -14.89 10.46 5.77
N ARG A 110 -14.58 11.37 4.85
CA ARG A 110 -15.53 11.77 3.78
C ARG A 110 -15.95 10.57 2.95
N SER A 111 -15.01 9.67 2.61
CA SER A 111 -15.35 8.46 1.87
C SER A 111 -16.34 7.56 2.61
N GLN A 112 -16.21 7.42 3.94
CA GLN A 112 -17.13 6.62 4.76
C GLN A 112 -18.49 7.27 4.96
N GLU A 113 -18.56 8.61 4.98
CA GLU A 113 -19.84 9.33 5.01
C GLU A 113 -20.64 9.08 3.72
N LEU A 114 -19.94 8.95 2.58
CA LEU A 114 -20.54 8.69 1.27
C LEU A 114 -20.97 7.23 1.09
N ASP A 115 -20.21 6.29 1.66
CA ASP A 115 -20.55 4.86 1.66
C ASP A 115 -20.20 4.21 3.02
N PRO A 116 -21.11 4.30 4.00
CA PRO A 116 -20.84 3.84 5.37
C PRO A 116 -20.82 2.30 5.53
N LEU A 117 -21.32 1.55 4.54
CA LEU A 117 -21.39 0.10 4.60
C LEU A 117 -20.16 -0.58 4.01
N ASP A 118 -19.35 0.13 3.24
CA ASP A 118 -18.13 -0.44 2.66
C ASP A 118 -17.01 -0.57 3.71
N LEU A 119 -16.77 -1.80 4.15
CA LEU A 119 -15.72 -2.11 5.13
C LEU A 119 -14.30 -1.83 4.60
N ARG A 120 -14.09 -1.78 3.27
CA ARG A 120 -12.80 -1.43 2.67
C ARG A 120 -12.43 0.02 2.96
N LEU A 121 -13.42 0.93 2.99
CA LEU A 121 -13.22 2.34 3.34
C LEU A 121 -12.83 2.47 4.83
N ARG A 122 -13.45 1.65 5.69
CA ARG A 122 -13.08 1.59 7.12
C ARG A 122 -11.66 1.03 7.31
N ALA A 123 -11.27 0.01 6.54
CA ALA A 123 -9.91 -0.52 6.56
C ALA A 123 -8.88 0.54 6.10
N ARG A 124 -9.25 1.39 5.14
CA ARG A 124 -8.40 2.51 4.70
C ARG A 124 -8.13 3.51 5.83
N GLU A 125 -9.15 3.84 6.62
CA GLU A 125 -8.96 4.70 7.80
C GLU A 125 -7.98 4.06 8.80
N GLY A 126 -8.15 2.77 9.09
CA GLY A 126 -7.22 2.02 9.93
C GLY A 126 -5.78 2.07 9.41
N ALA A 127 -5.59 1.92 8.09
CA ALA A 127 -4.26 2.01 7.48
C ALA A 127 -3.65 3.42 7.59
N VAL A 128 -4.45 4.48 7.39
CA VAL A 128 -3.98 5.87 7.57
C VAL A 128 -3.60 6.12 9.03
N LEU A 129 -4.40 5.66 9.99
CA LEU A 129 -4.10 5.75 11.42
C LEU A 129 -2.80 5.01 11.76
N PHE A 130 -2.59 3.82 11.19
CA PHE A 130 -1.35 3.07 11.38
C PHE A 130 -0.13 3.87 10.89
N PHE A 131 -0.14 4.40 9.67
CA PHE A 131 0.97 5.20 9.14
C PHE A 131 1.13 6.54 9.86
N ALA A 132 0.06 7.09 10.46
CA ALA A 132 0.12 8.23 11.36
C ALA A 132 0.66 7.87 12.77
N ARG A 133 1.03 6.61 13.00
CA ARG A 133 1.51 6.04 14.28
C ARG A 133 0.45 6.09 15.41
N ARG A 134 -0.82 6.23 15.05
CA ARG A 134 -1.98 6.15 15.96
C ARG A 134 -2.43 4.69 16.10
N TYR A 135 -1.52 3.85 16.58
CA TYR A 135 -1.66 2.39 16.54
C TYR A 135 -2.86 1.85 17.33
N ASP A 136 -3.19 2.46 18.47
CA ASP A 136 -4.34 2.03 19.27
C ASP A 136 -5.67 2.23 18.53
N GLU A 137 -5.79 3.36 17.84
CA GLU A 137 -6.97 3.67 17.03
C GLU A 137 -7.03 2.78 15.78
N ALA A 138 -5.87 2.51 15.18
CA ALA A 138 -5.78 1.56 14.07
C ALA A 138 -6.24 0.15 14.50
N LEU A 139 -5.78 -0.34 15.66
CA LEU A 139 -6.22 -1.63 16.23
C LEU A 139 -7.72 -1.68 16.42
N GLN A 140 -8.34 -0.65 17.01
CA GLN A 140 -9.80 -0.58 17.19
C GLN A 140 -10.55 -0.68 15.85
N LYS A 141 -10.05 -0.04 14.78
CA LYS A 141 -10.66 -0.14 13.44
C LYS A 141 -10.57 -1.55 12.90
N PHE A 142 -9.39 -2.17 12.91
CA PHE A 142 -9.21 -3.52 12.38
C PHE A 142 -9.96 -4.57 13.20
N ASP A 143 -9.97 -4.48 14.54
CA ASP A 143 -10.74 -5.38 15.38
C ASP A 143 -12.25 -5.27 15.11
N SER A 144 -12.77 -4.04 14.85
CA SER A 144 -14.16 -3.85 14.48
C SER A 144 -14.53 -4.52 13.14
N ILE A 145 -13.61 -4.51 12.16
CA ILE A 145 -13.80 -5.18 10.88
C ILE A 145 -13.75 -6.70 11.08
N LEU A 146 -12.76 -7.19 11.84
CA LEU A 146 -12.58 -8.62 12.08
C LEU A 146 -13.70 -9.25 12.92
N THR A 147 -14.47 -8.44 13.66
CA THR A 147 -15.71 -8.90 14.31
C THR A 147 -16.78 -9.31 13.26
N VAL A 148 -16.82 -8.62 12.12
CA VAL A 148 -17.79 -8.87 11.03
C VAL A 148 -17.22 -9.84 9.98
N LEU A 149 -15.93 -9.68 9.65
CA LEU A 149 -15.19 -10.46 8.67
C LEU A 149 -13.92 -11.04 9.31
N PRO A 150 -14.02 -12.16 10.05
CA PRO A 150 -12.90 -12.72 10.82
C PRO A 150 -11.68 -13.12 10.00
N ASP A 151 -11.85 -13.34 8.69
CA ASP A 151 -10.81 -13.78 7.77
C ASP A 151 -10.38 -12.67 6.79
N ASP A 152 -10.74 -11.39 7.06
CA ASP A 152 -10.31 -10.29 6.19
C ASP A 152 -8.79 -10.15 6.22
N ALA A 153 -8.16 -10.53 5.11
CA ALA A 153 -6.70 -10.62 4.98
C ALA A 153 -6.00 -9.30 5.28
N SER A 154 -6.54 -8.19 4.80
CA SER A 154 -5.98 -6.86 5.00
C SER A 154 -6.02 -6.46 6.48
N SER A 155 -7.16 -6.64 7.13
CA SER A 155 -7.33 -6.29 8.54
C SER A 155 -6.47 -7.16 9.47
N LEU A 156 -6.32 -8.46 9.15
CA LEU A 156 -5.42 -9.35 9.90
C LEU A 156 -3.96 -8.86 9.85
N ILE A 157 -3.48 -8.49 8.65
CA ILE A 157 -2.11 -7.99 8.49
C ILE A 157 -1.92 -6.63 9.19
N TYR A 158 -2.80 -5.67 8.95
CA TYR A 158 -2.65 -4.34 9.55
C TYR A 158 -2.81 -4.36 11.07
N ARG A 159 -3.60 -5.31 11.63
CA ARG A 159 -3.63 -5.55 13.06
C ARG A 159 -2.26 -6.02 13.56
N ALA A 160 -1.63 -6.98 12.88
CA ALA A 160 -0.28 -7.44 13.21
C ALA A 160 0.75 -6.30 13.09
N TYR A 161 0.68 -5.51 12.02
CA TYR A 161 1.47 -4.30 11.83
C TYR A 161 1.30 -3.29 12.97
N SER A 162 0.07 -3.13 13.48
CA SER A 162 -0.21 -2.17 14.54
C SER A 162 0.39 -2.62 15.87
N TYR A 163 0.37 -3.92 16.19
CA TYR A 163 1.09 -4.48 17.33
C TYR A 163 2.60 -4.30 17.19
N ASP A 164 3.15 -4.58 16.01
CA ASP A 164 4.55 -4.33 15.69
C ASP A 164 4.89 -2.84 15.84
N GLY A 165 4.03 -1.95 15.34
CA GLY A 165 4.13 -0.50 15.50
C GLY A 165 4.29 -0.06 16.95
N LYS A 166 3.57 -0.67 17.85
CA LYS A 166 3.62 -0.45 19.30
C LYS A 166 4.83 -1.09 20.00
N GLY A 167 5.62 -1.91 19.30
CA GLY A 167 6.67 -2.71 19.92
C GLY A 167 6.15 -3.93 20.69
N MET A 168 4.88 -4.29 20.52
CA MET A 168 4.23 -5.48 21.10
C MET A 168 4.53 -6.70 20.23
N TYR A 169 5.82 -7.07 20.17
CA TYR A 169 6.30 -8.05 19.19
C TYR A 169 5.79 -9.47 19.42
N LYS A 170 5.42 -9.84 20.66
CA LYS A 170 4.80 -11.15 20.93
C LYS A 170 3.42 -11.23 20.28
N GLU A 171 2.62 -10.18 20.47
CA GLU A 171 1.28 -10.05 19.88
C GLU A 171 1.37 -9.91 18.36
N ALA A 172 2.37 -9.19 17.86
CA ALA A 172 2.61 -9.05 16.43
C ALA A 172 2.91 -10.41 15.77
N VAL A 173 3.84 -11.21 16.34
CA VAL A 173 4.16 -12.56 15.84
C VAL A 173 2.91 -13.44 15.84
N ALA A 174 2.16 -13.51 16.95
CA ALA A 174 0.93 -14.31 17.03
C ALA A 174 -0.13 -13.85 15.98
N ALA A 175 -0.24 -12.54 15.74
CA ALA A 175 -1.16 -11.99 14.74
C ALA A 175 -0.71 -12.29 13.30
N TYR A 176 0.61 -12.22 12.98
CA TYR A 176 1.11 -12.64 11.68
C TYR A 176 0.92 -14.14 11.44
N GLU A 177 1.20 -14.98 12.44
CA GLU A 177 0.97 -16.43 12.37
C GLU A 177 -0.52 -16.74 12.15
N THR A 178 -1.41 -15.98 12.79
CA THR A 178 -2.86 -16.06 12.56
C THR A 178 -3.20 -15.70 11.11
N ALA A 179 -2.68 -14.59 10.57
CA ALA A 179 -2.91 -14.20 9.19
C ALA A 179 -2.43 -15.29 8.21
N ILE A 180 -1.25 -15.87 8.45
CA ILE A 180 -0.70 -16.96 7.65
C ILE A 180 -1.59 -18.21 7.71
N SER A 181 -2.07 -18.61 8.90
CA SER A 181 -2.96 -19.76 9.08
C SER A 181 -4.30 -19.60 8.36
N LYS A 182 -4.73 -18.35 8.14
CA LYS A 182 -5.93 -17.98 7.36
C LYS A 182 -5.68 -17.85 5.87
N GLY A 183 -4.50 -18.27 5.40
CA GLY A 183 -4.13 -18.30 3.98
C GLY A 183 -3.39 -17.05 3.49
N ASN A 184 -3.08 -16.10 4.36
CA ASN A 184 -2.30 -14.92 3.98
C ASN A 184 -0.80 -15.22 4.03
N THR A 185 -0.31 -15.97 3.06
CA THR A 185 1.07 -16.47 2.99
C THR A 185 1.97 -15.62 2.10
N THR A 186 1.63 -14.35 1.87
CA THR A 186 2.41 -13.47 0.99
C THR A 186 3.86 -13.32 1.48
N THR A 187 4.77 -13.05 0.55
CA THR A 187 6.19 -12.80 0.85
C THR A 187 6.36 -11.58 1.78
N SER A 188 5.47 -10.59 1.65
CA SER A 188 5.37 -9.43 2.54
C SER A 188 5.10 -9.86 3.99
N THR A 189 4.03 -10.63 4.21
CA THR A 189 3.67 -11.10 5.55
C THR A 189 4.80 -11.91 6.19
N GLN A 190 5.49 -12.75 5.39
CA GLN A 190 6.64 -13.53 5.86
C GLN A 190 7.82 -12.62 6.24
N SER A 191 8.13 -11.59 5.44
CA SER A 191 9.22 -10.64 5.74
C SER A 191 8.98 -9.89 7.05
N LEU A 192 7.73 -9.47 7.30
CA LEU A 192 7.34 -8.77 8.52
C LEU A 192 7.31 -9.67 9.74
N LEU A 193 6.83 -10.91 9.60
CA LEU A 193 6.97 -11.92 10.66
C LEU A 193 8.44 -12.12 11.01
N GLY A 194 9.30 -12.25 10.01
CA GLY A 194 10.74 -12.37 10.20
C GLY A 194 11.32 -11.18 10.97
N TYR A 195 10.93 -9.97 10.61
CA TYR A 195 11.33 -8.76 11.34
C TYR A 195 10.87 -8.83 12.81
N ALA A 196 9.60 -9.10 13.09
CA ALA A 196 9.06 -9.18 14.45
C ALA A 196 9.75 -10.26 15.28
N LEU A 197 10.10 -11.40 14.69
CA LEU A 197 10.88 -12.46 15.33
C LEU A 197 12.29 -11.98 15.74
N THR A 198 12.95 -11.16 14.93
CA THR A 198 14.27 -10.61 15.31
C THR A 198 14.20 -9.73 16.53
N GLN A 199 13.11 -8.96 16.69
CA GLN A 199 12.90 -8.08 17.85
C GLN A 199 12.67 -8.88 19.15
N LEU A 200 12.22 -10.14 19.03
CA LEU A 200 12.11 -11.08 20.16
C LEU A 200 13.40 -11.88 20.40
N GLY A 201 14.46 -11.61 19.66
CA GLY A 201 15.71 -12.39 19.73
C GLY A 201 15.66 -13.77 19.04
N ARG A 202 14.54 -14.09 18.35
CA ARG A 202 14.33 -15.37 17.64
C ARG A 202 15.01 -15.34 16.24
N LYS A 203 16.30 -14.97 16.22
CA LYS A 203 17.05 -14.70 14.97
C LYS A 203 17.16 -15.93 14.07
N ASN A 204 17.27 -17.13 14.63
CA ASN A 204 17.38 -18.37 13.81
C ASN A 204 16.10 -18.61 12.99
N GLU A 205 14.93 -18.31 13.54
CA GLU A 205 13.66 -18.44 12.82
C GLU A 205 13.51 -17.36 11.74
N ALA A 206 13.90 -16.12 12.06
CA ALA A 206 13.96 -15.06 11.06
C ALA A 206 14.90 -15.39 9.89
N GLN A 207 16.07 -15.99 10.19
CA GLN A 207 17.02 -16.44 9.17
C GLN A 207 16.44 -17.57 8.30
N ALA A 208 15.69 -18.51 8.89
CA ALA A 208 15.02 -19.55 8.13
C ALA A 208 13.97 -18.99 7.16
N ILE A 209 13.22 -17.96 7.59
CA ILE A 209 12.29 -17.22 6.70
C ILE A 209 13.06 -16.54 5.57
N LEU A 210 14.19 -15.88 5.87
CA LEU A 210 15.01 -15.22 4.85
C LEU A 210 15.50 -16.23 3.79
N GLU A 211 16.02 -17.37 4.19
CA GLU A 211 16.49 -18.40 3.24
C GLU A 211 15.35 -18.96 2.38
N LYS A 212 14.16 -19.13 2.97
CA LYS A 212 12.96 -19.51 2.21
C LYS A 212 12.60 -18.45 1.17
N LEU A 213 12.61 -17.16 1.56
CA LEU A 213 12.28 -16.04 0.65
C LEU A 213 13.30 -15.87 -0.48
N LYS A 214 14.60 -16.19 -0.23
CA LYS A 214 15.63 -16.17 -1.28
C LYS A 214 15.47 -17.27 -2.32
N THR A 215 14.86 -18.38 -1.98
CA THR A 215 14.73 -19.57 -2.83
C THR A 215 13.34 -19.75 -3.43
N THR A 216 12.35 -18.95 -3.05
CA THR A 216 11.01 -19.01 -3.62
C THR A 216 11.00 -18.63 -5.10
N LYS A 217 10.04 -19.19 -5.85
CA LYS A 217 9.77 -18.79 -7.23
C LYS A 217 8.80 -17.59 -7.32
N GLU A 218 8.16 -17.24 -6.21
CA GLU A 218 7.28 -16.08 -6.13
C GLU A 218 8.10 -14.79 -6.20
N TYR A 219 7.48 -13.72 -6.69
CA TYR A 219 8.10 -12.41 -6.62
C TYR A 219 8.22 -11.96 -5.16
N VAL A 220 9.44 -11.64 -4.75
CA VAL A 220 9.72 -11.02 -3.44
C VAL A 220 10.13 -9.59 -3.69
N SER A 221 9.34 -8.64 -3.16
CA SER A 221 9.69 -7.23 -3.22
C SER A 221 11.02 -6.97 -2.53
N PRO A 222 12.02 -6.39 -3.22
CA PRO A 222 13.27 -6.06 -2.57
C PRO A 222 13.09 -5.07 -1.41
N ALA A 223 12.11 -4.16 -1.47
CA ALA A 223 11.83 -3.22 -0.39
C ALA A 223 11.28 -3.94 0.85
N GLU A 224 10.38 -4.92 0.68
CA GLU A 224 9.88 -5.73 1.80
C GLU A 224 10.97 -6.61 2.40
N LEU A 225 11.83 -7.17 1.56
CA LEU A 225 12.96 -7.97 2.03
C LEU A 225 13.96 -7.12 2.82
N ALA A 226 14.14 -5.84 2.46
CA ALA A 226 14.99 -4.91 3.18
C ALA A 226 14.54 -4.73 4.66
N VAL A 227 13.24 -4.81 4.95
CA VAL A 227 12.73 -4.77 6.33
C VAL A 227 13.27 -5.94 7.16
N LEU A 228 13.29 -7.15 6.61
CA LEU A 228 13.85 -8.31 7.31
C LEU A 228 15.38 -8.18 7.51
N TYR A 229 16.11 -7.64 6.53
CA TYR A 229 17.54 -7.35 6.67
C TYR A 229 17.80 -6.34 7.79
N LEU A 230 16.98 -5.29 7.91
CA LEU A 230 17.06 -4.34 9.03
C LEU A 230 16.83 -5.02 10.38
N GLY A 231 15.86 -5.91 10.48
CA GLY A 231 15.61 -6.71 11.67
C GLY A 231 16.81 -7.57 12.07
N LEU A 232 17.49 -8.16 11.11
CA LEU A 232 18.71 -8.96 11.33
C LEU A 232 19.96 -8.10 11.62
N GLY A 233 19.87 -6.77 11.48
CA GLY A 233 20.96 -5.83 11.75
C GLY A 233 21.83 -5.53 10.53
N ASP A 234 21.50 -6.03 9.36
CA ASP A 234 22.24 -5.80 8.11
C ASP A 234 21.71 -4.57 7.37
N LYS A 235 22.16 -3.38 7.79
CA LYS A 235 21.79 -2.10 7.17
C LYS A 235 22.32 -1.95 5.75
N GLU A 236 23.52 -2.46 5.48
CA GLU A 236 24.12 -2.36 4.14
C GLU A 236 23.35 -3.21 3.13
N GLY A 237 23.02 -4.44 3.50
CA GLY A 237 22.16 -5.30 2.68
C GLY A 237 20.78 -4.71 2.45
N ALA A 238 20.17 -4.08 3.47
CA ALA A 238 18.89 -3.41 3.35
C ALA A 238 18.93 -2.24 2.36
N LEU A 239 19.97 -1.38 2.44
CA LEU A 239 20.13 -0.26 1.51
C LEU A 239 20.36 -0.72 0.07
N ALA A 240 21.17 -1.77 -0.14
CA ALA A 240 21.37 -2.36 -1.45
C ALA A 240 20.05 -2.93 -2.04
N LEU A 241 19.21 -3.53 -1.19
CA LEU A 241 17.88 -3.99 -1.60
C LEU A 241 16.94 -2.85 -1.93
N LEU A 242 16.96 -1.75 -1.18
CA LEU A 242 16.15 -0.55 -1.49
C LEU A 242 16.59 0.11 -2.80
N GLU A 243 17.89 0.13 -3.11
CA GLU A 243 18.36 0.60 -4.41
C GLU A 243 17.88 -0.31 -5.55
N LYS A 244 17.93 -1.63 -5.35
CA LYS A 244 17.35 -2.59 -6.29
C LYS A 244 15.85 -2.39 -6.46
N ALA A 245 15.12 -2.11 -5.37
CA ALA A 245 13.70 -1.80 -5.39
C ALA A 245 13.40 -0.55 -6.23
N TYR A 246 14.21 0.50 -6.06
CA TYR A 246 14.10 1.72 -6.87
C TYR A 246 14.28 1.44 -8.37
N LEU A 247 15.35 0.71 -8.74
CA LEU A 247 15.62 0.35 -10.13
C LEU A 247 14.55 -0.56 -10.74
N ALA A 248 13.91 -1.39 -9.91
CA ALA A 248 12.80 -2.24 -10.33
C ALA A 248 11.45 -1.52 -10.36
N HIS A 249 11.41 -0.25 -9.95
CA HIS A 249 10.17 0.52 -9.77
C HIS A 249 9.18 -0.19 -8.84
N ASP A 250 9.70 -0.71 -7.71
CA ASP A 250 8.92 -1.47 -6.74
C ASP A 250 7.87 -0.58 -6.07
N LEU A 251 6.63 -1.04 -6.06
CA LEU A 251 5.50 -0.30 -5.50
C LEU A 251 5.64 -0.02 -4.00
N GLN A 252 6.43 -0.80 -3.25
CA GLN A 252 6.65 -0.57 -1.83
C GLN A 252 7.51 0.66 -1.53
N MET A 253 8.26 1.17 -2.52
CA MET A 253 9.04 2.38 -2.37
C MET A 253 8.20 3.62 -2.02
N GLN A 254 6.91 3.61 -2.34
CA GLN A 254 5.97 4.67 -1.96
C GLN A 254 5.75 4.84 -0.45
N TYR A 255 6.20 3.87 0.37
CA TYR A 255 6.04 3.89 1.83
C TYR A 255 7.32 4.29 2.58
N LEU A 256 8.44 4.54 1.90
CA LEU A 256 9.72 4.86 2.54
C LEU A 256 9.62 5.98 3.58
N LYS A 257 8.81 7.01 3.32
CA LYS A 257 8.65 8.15 4.23
C LYS A 257 7.91 7.78 5.52
N ILE A 258 6.91 6.91 5.44
CA ILE A 258 5.93 6.72 6.51
C ILE A 258 6.07 5.40 7.27
N ASP A 259 6.75 4.40 6.67
CA ASP A 259 6.93 3.12 7.33
C ASP A 259 8.01 3.22 8.43
N LYS A 260 7.63 2.84 9.65
CA LYS A 260 8.47 2.84 10.83
C LYS A 260 9.71 1.94 10.72
N HIS A 261 9.63 0.87 9.93
CA HIS A 261 10.73 -0.09 9.79
C HIS A 261 12.00 0.56 9.22
N TYR A 262 11.84 1.65 8.47
CA TYR A 262 12.96 2.43 7.93
C TYR A 262 13.47 3.54 8.87
N ASP A 263 12.95 3.66 10.10
CA ASP A 263 13.35 4.75 11.02
C ASP A 263 14.87 4.75 11.31
N SER A 264 15.50 3.57 11.36
CA SER A 264 16.94 3.45 11.56
C SER A 264 17.79 3.91 10.36
N LEU A 265 17.17 4.13 9.20
CA LEU A 265 17.83 4.61 7.97
C LEU A 265 17.58 6.10 7.70
N ARG A 266 16.68 6.78 8.43
CA ARG A 266 16.25 8.15 8.12
C ARG A 266 17.37 9.18 8.10
N SER A 267 18.46 8.94 8.83
CA SER A 267 19.66 9.80 8.83
C SER A 267 20.74 9.38 7.83
N ASP A 268 20.56 8.24 7.13
CA ASP A 268 21.52 7.78 6.12
C ASP A 268 21.35 8.59 4.82
N PRO A 269 22.42 9.23 4.32
CA PRO A 269 22.34 10.04 3.09
C PRO A 269 21.83 9.26 1.88
N ARG A 270 22.13 7.95 1.77
CA ARG A 270 21.68 7.08 0.68
C ARG A 270 20.18 6.87 0.73
N PHE A 271 19.61 6.69 1.92
CA PHE A 271 18.17 6.57 2.11
C PHE A 271 17.45 7.89 1.80
N ILE A 272 18.01 9.03 2.25
CA ILE A 272 17.49 10.36 1.91
C ILE A 272 17.48 10.58 0.40
N GLU A 273 18.54 10.17 -0.29
CA GLU A 273 18.61 10.28 -1.75
C GLU A 273 17.57 9.38 -2.45
N LEU A 274 17.34 8.16 -1.94
CA LEU A 274 16.28 7.29 -2.46
C LEU A 274 14.89 7.92 -2.29
N MET A 275 14.59 8.52 -1.14
CA MET A 275 13.32 9.24 -0.93
C MET A 275 13.15 10.39 -1.95
N LYS A 276 14.23 11.15 -2.22
CA LYS A 276 14.21 12.22 -3.24
C LYS A 276 13.95 11.67 -4.65
N LYS A 277 14.63 10.58 -5.02
CA LYS A 277 14.44 9.92 -6.33
C LYS A 277 13.02 9.40 -6.54
N VAL A 278 12.36 8.94 -5.47
CA VAL A 278 10.93 8.56 -5.47
C VAL A 278 10.01 9.78 -5.43
N GLY A 279 10.55 10.99 -5.25
CA GLY A 279 9.78 12.24 -5.17
C GLY A 279 9.01 12.42 -3.85
N LEU A 280 9.35 11.67 -2.80
CA LEU A 280 8.73 11.82 -1.49
C LEU A 280 9.24 13.08 -0.78
N PRO A 281 8.36 13.87 -0.13
CA PRO A 281 8.78 15.04 0.63
C PRO A 281 9.74 14.64 1.76
N GLN A 282 10.66 15.54 2.11
CA GLN A 282 11.64 15.32 3.18
C GLN A 282 10.99 15.50 4.54
#